data_74ada11b09553492d6c14bc692b98e21
#
_entry.id   74ada11b09553492d6c14bc692b98e21
#
_cell.length_a   1.000
_cell.length_b   1.000
_cell.length_c   1.000
_cell.angle_alpha   90.00
_cell.angle_beta   90.00
_cell.angle_gamma   90.00
#
_symmetry.space_group_name_H-M   'P 1'
#
loop_
_entity.id
_entity.type
_entity.pdbx_description
1 polymer ?
#
loop_
_entity_poly.entity_id
_entity_poly.type
_entity_poly.pdbx_seq_one_letter_code
_entity_poly.pdbx_strand_id
1 'polypeptide(L)'
;MIDKKEFLLQSIIKAYIEHLEPIGSKELKSMYELDYSPATIRGYFKKLGDEGFLAQEHISSGRTPTNEALKQYWIGKLNFSISGVNIKAIEFLANKIGVTVFLKKEKSDILQNIINVENRYIILEFTTFVVNIKFNPALYKFLSDFLQSSLKDII
;
A
#
# COMPACT_ATOMS: atom_id res chain seq x y z
N MET A 1 10.38 8.28 -19.48
CA MET A 1 9.48 7.27 -20.12
C MET A 1 9.18 6.22 -19.04
N ILE A 2 7.94 6.05 -18.63
CA ILE A 2 7.59 5.05 -17.62
C ILE A 2 7.86 3.67 -18.23
N ASP A 3 8.58 2.81 -17.50
CA ASP A 3 8.81 1.43 -17.95
C ASP A 3 7.47 0.69 -18.00
N LYS A 4 7.22 -0.01 -19.12
CA LYS A 4 5.99 -0.78 -19.34
C LYS A 4 5.73 -1.83 -18.25
N LYS A 5 6.79 -2.42 -17.73
CA LYS A 5 6.72 -3.39 -16.64
C LYS A 5 6.25 -2.71 -15.35
N GLU A 6 6.84 -1.58 -15.01
CA GLU A 6 6.46 -0.78 -13.84
C GLU A 6 5.00 -0.29 -13.94
N PHE A 7 4.59 0.20 -15.11
CA PHE A 7 3.21 0.61 -15.35
C PHE A 7 2.22 -0.55 -15.11
N LEU A 8 2.53 -1.76 -15.61
CA LEU A 8 1.68 -2.93 -15.40
C LEU A 8 1.66 -3.38 -13.93
N LEU A 9 2.79 -3.30 -13.22
CA LEU A 9 2.84 -3.56 -11.78
C LEU A 9 1.95 -2.59 -11.00
N GLN A 10 2.04 -1.30 -11.29
CA GLN A 10 1.19 -0.29 -10.65
C GLN A 10 -0.30 -0.52 -10.95
N SER A 11 -0.62 -0.92 -12.18
CA SER A 11 -2.02 -1.18 -12.59
C SER A 11 -2.61 -2.39 -11.86
N ILE A 12 -1.85 -3.51 -11.77
CA ILE A 12 -2.33 -4.69 -11.05
C ILE A 12 -2.45 -4.46 -9.54
N ILE A 13 -1.54 -3.68 -8.94
CA ILE A 13 -1.63 -3.31 -7.53
C ILE A 13 -2.90 -2.47 -7.28
N LYS A 14 -3.18 -1.48 -8.13
CA LYS A 14 -4.41 -0.68 -8.00
C LYS A 14 -5.68 -1.53 -8.11
N ALA A 15 -5.76 -2.39 -9.14
CA ALA A 15 -6.89 -3.30 -9.32
C ALA A 15 -7.08 -4.20 -8.09
N TYR A 16 -5.99 -4.76 -7.57
CA TYR A 16 -6.03 -5.59 -6.36
C TYR A 16 -6.49 -4.81 -5.11
N ILE A 17 -6.04 -3.56 -4.94
CA ILE A 17 -6.46 -2.70 -3.82
C ILE A 17 -7.97 -2.40 -3.87
N GLU A 18 -8.53 -2.30 -5.08
CA GLU A 18 -9.96 -2.00 -5.28
C GLU A 18 -10.85 -3.24 -5.08
N HIS A 19 -10.42 -4.40 -5.54
CA HIS A 19 -11.25 -5.61 -5.58
C HIS A 19 -10.89 -6.67 -4.55
N LEU A 20 -9.64 -6.66 -4.04
CA LEU A 20 -9.09 -7.68 -3.11
C LEU A 20 -9.12 -9.11 -3.65
N GLU A 21 -9.16 -9.28 -4.97
CA GLU A 21 -9.17 -10.55 -5.67
C GLU A 21 -7.97 -10.70 -6.62
N PRO A 22 -7.54 -11.94 -6.94
CA PRO A 22 -6.48 -12.17 -7.92
C PRO A 22 -6.88 -11.64 -9.30
N ILE A 23 -6.04 -10.81 -9.91
CA ILE A 23 -6.33 -10.11 -11.17
C ILE A 23 -5.84 -10.89 -12.39
N GLY A 24 -6.74 -11.17 -13.31
CA GLY A 24 -6.47 -11.82 -14.59
C GLY A 24 -5.95 -10.88 -15.67
N SER A 25 -5.21 -11.41 -16.66
CA SER A 25 -4.66 -10.58 -17.77
C SER A 25 -5.72 -9.96 -18.67
N LYS A 26 -6.85 -10.64 -18.88
CA LYS A 26 -7.98 -10.11 -19.66
C LYS A 26 -8.71 -9.01 -18.88
N GLU A 27 -8.90 -9.24 -17.61
CA GLU A 27 -9.54 -8.33 -16.67
C GLU A 27 -8.73 -7.04 -16.54
N LEU A 28 -7.41 -7.14 -16.27
CA LEU A 28 -6.52 -5.98 -16.21
C LEU A 28 -6.55 -5.15 -17.48
N LYS A 29 -6.56 -5.83 -18.66
CA LYS A 29 -6.69 -5.16 -19.94
C LYS A 29 -7.98 -4.36 -20.04
N SER A 30 -9.11 -4.93 -19.63
CA SER A 30 -10.42 -4.29 -19.69
C SER A 30 -10.53 -3.10 -18.74
N MET A 31 -10.04 -3.26 -17.50
CA MET A 31 -10.11 -2.22 -16.46
C MET A 31 -9.35 -0.93 -16.83
N TYR A 32 -8.21 -1.08 -17.48
CA TYR A 32 -7.30 0.05 -17.78
C TYR A 32 -7.17 0.35 -19.27
N GLU A 33 -8.03 -0.23 -20.12
CA GLU A 33 -8.02 -0.04 -21.59
C GLU A 33 -6.61 -0.19 -22.21
N LEU A 34 -5.88 -1.23 -21.76
CA LEU A 34 -4.48 -1.40 -22.14
C LEU A 34 -4.32 -1.80 -23.61
N ASP A 35 -3.40 -1.15 -24.30
CA ASP A 35 -3.02 -1.49 -25.70
C ASP A 35 -2.22 -2.78 -25.82
N TYR A 36 -2.09 -3.56 -24.74
CA TYR A 36 -1.36 -4.82 -24.75
C TYR A 36 -2.30 -6.01 -24.93
N SER A 37 -1.81 -7.03 -25.67
CA SER A 37 -2.54 -8.30 -25.75
C SER A 37 -2.54 -8.99 -24.36
N PRO A 38 -3.57 -9.80 -24.04
CA PRO A 38 -3.54 -10.60 -22.81
C PRO A 38 -2.33 -11.54 -22.71
N ALA A 39 -1.79 -11.98 -23.86
CA ALA A 39 -0.57 -12.79 -23.92
C ALA A 39 0.66 -11.98 -23.50
N THR A 40 0.78 -10.74 -23.96
CA THR A 40 1.84 -9.80 -23.55
C THR A 40 1.77 -9.52 -22.05
N ILE A 41 0.57 -9.26 -21.52
CA ILE A 41 0.36 -9.02 -20.09
C ILE A 41 0.80 -10.25 -19.27
N ARG A 42 0.45 -11.47 -19.70
CA ARG A 42 0.91 -12.70 -19.03
C ARG A 42 2.43 -12.84 -19.06
N GLY A 43 3.10 -12.41 -20.14
CA GLY A 43 4.57 -12.38 -20.20
C GLY A 43 5.17 -11.47 -19.11
N TYR A 44 4.59 -10.30 -18.89
CA TYR A 44 5.00 -9.41 -17.80
C TYR A 44 4.64 -9.97 -16.43
N PHE A 45 3.48 -10.59 -16.26
CA PHE A 45 3.10 -11.27 -15.02
C PHE A 45 4.10 -12.33 -14.61
N LYS A 46 4.59 -13.13 -15.59
CA LYS A 46 5.64 -14.11 -15.33
C LYS A 46 6.92 -13.44 -14.85
N LYS A 47 7.41 -12.42 -15.56
CA LYS A 47 8.61 -11.67 -15.16
C LYS A 47 8.50 -11.08 -13.75
N LEU A 48 7.37 -10.43 -13.46
CA LEU A 48 7.11 -9.86 -12.13
C LEU A 48 6.97 -10.93 -11.05
N GLY A 49 6.48 -12.12 -11.40
CA GLY A 49 6.46 -13.27 -10.50
C GLY A 49 7.87 -13.80 -10.22
N ASP A 50 8.70 -13.96 -11.26
CA ASP A 50 10.10 -14.39 -11.16
C ASP A 50 10.93 -13.38 -10.32
N GLU A 51 10.58 -12.09 -10.36
CA GLU A 51 11.17 -11.02 -9.55
C GLU A 51 10.58 -10.91 -8.13
N GLY A 52 9.58 -11.71 -7.77
CA GLY A 52 8.98 -11.74 -6.44
C GLY A 52 7.92 -10.66 -6.17
N PHE A 53 7.46 -9.93 -7.18
CA PHE A 53 6.42 -8.88 -7.02
C PHE A 53 4.99 -9.42 -7.16
N LEU A 54 4.79 -10.53 -7.88
CA LEU A 54 3.47 -11.14 -8.05
C LEU A 54 3.50 -12.60 -7.61
N ALA A 55 2.43 -13.03 -6.96
CA ALA A 55 2.17 -14.42 -6.61
C ALA A 55 1.04 -15.00 -7.46
N GLN A 56 1.01 -16.34 -7.57
CA GLN A 56 -0.08 -17.08 -8.17
C GLN A 56 -0.40 -18.28 -7.28
N GLU A 57 -1.61 -18.33 -6.75
CA GLU A 57 -2.03 -19.43 -5.88
C GLU A 57 -2.34 -20.72 -6.67
N HIS A 58 -2.96 -20.57 -7.85
CA HIS A 58 -3.30 -21.68 -8.73
C HIS A 58 -2.99 -21.34 -10.20
N ILE A 59 -2.69 -22.35 -11.02
CA ILE A 59 -2.35 -22.18 -12.46
C ILE A 59 -3.44 -21.43 -13.22
N SER A 60 -4.71 -21.59 -12.86
CA SER A 60 -5.85 -20.91 -13.49
C SER A 60 -6.24 -19.60 -12.82
N SER A 61 -5.66 -19.24 -11.67
CA SER A 61 -5.98 -18.01 -10.97
C SER A 61 -5.27 -16.81 -11.60
N GLY A 62 -5.79 -15.59 -11.32
CA GLY A 62 -5.09 -14.34 -11.60
C GLY A 62 -3.77 -14.23 -10.85
N ARG A 63 -3.28 -13.03 -10.73
CA ARG A 63 -2.08 -12.70 -9.95
C ARG A 63 -2.45 -11.77 -8.80
N THR A 64 -1.81 -11.99 -7.65
CA THR A 64 -1.88 -11.13 -6.48
C THR A 64 -0.54 -10.44 -6.26
N PRO A 65 -0.51 -9.15 -5.91
CA PRO A 65 0.72 -8.51 -5.45
C PRO A 65 1.23 -9.18 -4.18
N THR A 66 2.55 -9.37 -4.09
CA THR A 66 3.20 -9.82 -2.85
C THR A 66 3.25 -8.69 -1.82
N ASN A 67 3.55 -9.03 -0.56
CA ASN A 67 3.76 -8.02 0.48
C ASN A 67 4.89 -7.05 0.11
N GLU A 68 5.94 -7.54 -0.56
CA GLU A 68 7.03 -6.69 -1.05
C GLU A 68 6.54 -5.68 -2.11
N ALA A 69 5.73 -6.10 -3.07
CA ALA A 69 5.15 -5.20 -4.06
C ALA A 69 4.23 -4.15 -3.42
N LEU A 70 3.38 -4.57 -2.47
CA LEU A 70 2.51 -3.66 -1.72
C LEU A 70 3.32 -2.69 -0.85
N LYS A 71 4.38 -3.17 -0.19
CA LYS A 71 5.29 -2.34 0.59
C LYS A 71 5.90 -1.23 -0.25
N GLN A 72 6.50 -1.58 -1.40
CA GLN A 72 7.10 -0.59 -2.30
C GLN A 72 6.06 0.42 -2.84
N TYR A 73 4.88 -0.05 -3.19
CA TYR A 73 3.79 0.82 -3.64
C TYR A 73 3.39 1.83 -2.55
N TRP A 74 3.18 1.35 -1.31
CA TRP A 74 2.75 2.22 -0.21
C TRP A 74 3.86 3.16 0.26
N ILE A 75 5.13 2.70 0.30
CA ILE A 75 6.28 3.59 0.59
C ILE A 75 6.31 4.77 -0.38
N GLY A 76 6.06 4.52 -1.68
CA GLY A 76 6.01 5.58 -2.68
C GLY A 76 4.79 6.51 -2.58
N LYS A 77 3.71 6.08 -1.91
CA LYS A 77 2.46 6.84 -1.73
C LYS A 77 2.36 7.52 -0.37
N LEU A 78 2.78 6.81 0.67
CA LEU A 78 2.82 7.32 2.03
C LEU A 78 4.18 7.98 2.22
N ASN A 79 4.22 9.29 2.06
CA ASN A 79 5.46 10.03 2.29
C ASN A 79 5.74 10.12 3.81
N PHE A 80 6.38 9.08 4.35
CA PHE A 80 6.83 9.04 5.74
C PHE A 80 8.07 9.91 6.01
N SER A 81 8.57 10.63 4.99
CA SER A 81 9.67 11.57 5.17
C SER A 81 9.23 12.74 6.03
N ILE A 82 9.57 12.69 7.30
CA ILE A 82 9.32 13.75 8.28
C ILE A 82 10.27 14.96 8.09
N SER A 83 11.18 14.91 7.09
CA SER A 83 12.01 16.03 6.73
C SER A 83 11.15 17.10 6.03
N GLY A 84 10.83 18.17 6.76
CA GLY A 84 10.05 19.29 6.22
C GLY A 84 8.57 19.27 6.60
N VAL A 85 8.19 18.57 7.66
CA VAL A 85 6.82 18.63 8.21
C VAL A 85 6.47 20.06 8.56
N ASN A 86 5.50 20.64 7.86
CA ASN A 86 4.94 21.92 8.22
C ASN A 86 4.01 21.74 9.43
N ILE A 87 4.56 21.91 10.63
CA ILE A 87 3.85 21.76 11.90
C ILE A 87 2.58 22.60 11.92
N LYS A 88 2.59 23.81 11.35
CA LYS A 88 1.42 24.69 11.29
C LYS A 88 0.30 24.12 10.40
N ALA A 89 0.66 23.45 9.30
CA ALA A 89 -0.34 22.78 8.44
C ALA A 89 -0.95 21.57 9.13
N ILE A 90 -0.17 20.80 9.89
CA ILE A 90 -0.67 19.67 10.68
C ILE A 90 -1.59 20.17 11.80
N GLU A 91 -1.19 21.21 12.52
CA GLU A 91 -1.99 21.81 13.58
C GLU A 91 -3.33 22.36 13.06
N PHE A 92 -3.30 23.04 11.90
CA PHE A 92 -4.51 23.50 11.22
C PHE A 92 -5.44 22.34 10.83
N LEU A 93 -4.90 21.28 10.23
CA LEU A 93 -5.67 20.11 9.83
C LEU A 93 -6.22 19.36 11.06
N ALA A 94 -5.39 19.13 12.08
CA ALA A 94 -5.81 18.48 13.31
C ALA A 94 -6.99 19.21 13.99
N ASN A 95 -6.91 20.53 14.08
CA ASN A 95 -7.99 21.35 14.60
C ASN A 95 -9.27 21.28 13.75
N LYS A 96 -9.12 21.21 12.42
CA LYS A 96 -10.26 21.16 11.50
C LYS A 96 -11.03 19.84 11.53
N ILE A 97 -10.34 18.72 11.82
CA ILE A 97 -10.92 17.37 11.89
C ILE A 97 -11.15 16.89 13.34
N GLY A 98 -10.80 17.71 14.33
CA GLY A 98 -11.04 17.41 15.74
C GLY A 98 -10.15 16.29 16.31
N VAL A 99 -8.92 16.13 15.79
CA VAL A 99 -7.95 15.14 16.27
C VAL A 99 -6.74 15.80 16.91
N THR A 100 -6.15 15.15 17.91
CA THR A 100 -4.88 15.57 18.50
C THR A 100 -3.74 14.80 17.83
N VAL A 101 -2.74 15.51 17.29
CA VAL A 101 -1.57 14.91 16.65
C VAL A 101 -0.35 15.13 17.52
N PHE A 102 0.35 14.07 17.88
CA PHE A 102 1.62 14.11 18.58
C PHE A 102 2.74 13.72 17.64
N LEU A 103 3.75 14.59 17.48
CA LEU A 103 4.93 14.32 16.68
C LEU A 103 6.13 14.13 17.61
N LYS A 104 6.76 12.96 17.59
CA LYS A 104 7.98 12.68 18.33
C LYS A 104 9.03 12.09 17.37
N LYS A 105 10.24 12.64 17.39
CA LYS A 105 11.37 12.16 16.58
C LYS A 105 12.15 11.12 17.37
N GLU A 106 11.80 9.84 17.21
CA GLU A 106 12.60 8.72 17.74
C GLU A 106 12.88 7.66 16.68
N LYS A 107 14.00 6.95 16.84
CA LYS A 107 14.54 6.03 15.81
C LYS A 107 14.03 4.59 15.89
N SER A 108 13.17 4.24 16.84
CA SER A 108 12.76 2.85 17.11
C SER A 108 11.33 2.72 17.62
N ASP A 109 10.39 3.38 16.95
CA ASP A 109 8.97 3.20 17.28
C ASP A 109 8.46 1.87 16.73
N ILE A 110 7.74 1.14 17.59
CA ILE A 110 7.11 -0.13 17.27
C ILE A 110 5.61 0.10 17.07
N LEU A 111 5.05 -0.45 16.02
CA LEU A 111 3.62 -0.45 15.78
C LEU A 111 2.95 -1.39 16.80
N GLN A 112 2.28 -0.82 17.78
CA GLN A 112 1.68 -1.55 18.90
C GLN A 112 0.26 -1.99 18.60
N ASN A 113 -0.49 -1.14 17.90
CA ASN A 113 -1.89 -1.41 17.64
C ASN A 113 -2.36 -0.80 16.31
N ILE A 114 -3.38 -1.41 15.73
CA ILE A 114 -4.07 -0.94 14.52
C ILE A 114 -5.55 -0.97 14.78
N ILE A 115 -6.19 0.19 14.77
CA ILE A 115 -7.62 0.32 15.06
C ILE A 115 -8.35 0.73 13.79
N ASN A 116 -9.33 -0.09 13.39
CA ASN A 116 -10.26 0.27 12.32
C ASN A 116 -11.44 1.04 12.91
N VAL A 117 -11.56 2.30 12.54
CA VAL A 117 -12.67 3.15 12.98
C VAL A 117 -13.74 3.17 11.89
N GLU A 118 -14.75 2.30 12.05
CA GLU A 118 -15.95 2.22 11.20
C GLU A 118 -15.68 2.21 9.68
N ASN A 119 -14.57 1.60 9.24
CA ASN A 119 -14.11 1.61 7.84
C ASN A 119 -13.95 3.03 7.25
N ARG A 120 -13.74 4.05 8.09
CA ARG A 120 -13.48 5.42 7.68
C ARG A 120 -12.03 5.79 7.85
N TYR A 121 -11.42 5.35 8.96
CA TYR A 121 -10.03 5.66 9.31
C TYR A 121 -9.35 4.42 9.89
N ILE A 122 -8.03 4.38 9.73
CA ILE A 122 -7.13 3.48 10.42
C ILE A 122 -6.31 4.32 11.39
N ILE A 123 -6.32 3.98 12.67
CA ILE A 123 -5.43 4.56 13.67
C ILE A 123 -4.28 3.58 13.87
N LEU A 124 -3.05 4.05 13.68
CA LEU A 124 -1.82 3.31 13.95
C LEU A 124 -1.23 3.85 15.24
N GLU A 125 -1.19 3.01 16.26
CA GLU A 125 -0.58 3.36 17.55
C GLU A 125 0.84 2.82 17.59
N PHE A 126 1.80 3.72 17.54
CA PHE A 126 3.21 3.42 17.78
C PHE A 126 3.56 3.65 19.24
N THR A 127 4.72 3.19 19.68
CA THR A 127 5.18 3.32 21.08
C THR A 127 5.12 4.77 21.57
N THR A 128 5.39 5.75 20.71
CA THR A 128 5.54 7.15 21.10
C THR A 128 4.61 8.13 20.39
N PHE A 129 3.89 7.71 19.35
CA PHE A 129 2.95 8.56 18.62
C PHE A 129 1.81 7.75 17.98
N VAL A 130 0.80 8.47 17.52
CA VAL A 130 -0.37 7.91 16.83
C VAL A 130 -0.49 8.54 15.44
N VAL A 131 -0.77 7.73 14.44
CA VAL A 131 -1.05 8.19 13.06
C VAL A 131 -2.47 7.84 12.70
N ASN A 132 -3.18 8.79 12.11
CA ASN A 132 -4.51 8.58 11.56
C ASN A 132 -4.46 8.67 10.03
N ILE A 133 -4.91 7.62 9.36
CA ILE A 133 -4.97 7.55 7.90
C ILE A 133 -6.36 7.13 7.44
N LYS A 134 -6.73 7.56 6.22
CA LYS A 134 -8.02 7.16 5.63
C LYS A 134 -8.05 5.64 5.44
N PHE A 135 -9.18 5.02 5.79
CA PHE A 135 -9.35 3.58 5.66
C PHE A 135 -9.21 3.13 4.20
N ASN A 136 -8.43 2.08 4.01
CA ASN A 136 -8.37 1.27 2.81
C ASN A 136 -8.20 -0.20 3.24
N PRO A 137 -9.05 -1.14 2.79
CA PRO A 137 -9.01 -2.53 3.23
C PRO A 137 -7.67 -3.23 2.95
N ALA A 138 -7.07 -2.99 1.77
CA ALA A 138 -5.78 -3.58 1.40
C ALA A 138 -4.64 -3.04 2.26
N LEU A 139 -4.65 -1.72 2.53
CA LEU A 139 -3.66 -1.09 3.42
C LEU A 139 -3.84 -1.59 4.85
N TYR A 140 -5.07 -1.73 5.34
CA TYR A 140 -5.34 -2.27 6.68
C TYR A 140 -4.82 -3.69 6.83
N LYS A 141 -5.11 -4.57 5.85
CA LYS A 141 -4.60 -5.94 5.81
C LYS A 141 -3.07 -5.96 5.78
N PHE A 142 -2.46 -5.18 4.88
CA PHE A 142 -1.01 -5.07 4.76
C PHE A 142 -0.35 -4.63 6.08
N LEU A 143 -0.85 -3.56 6.70
CA LEU A 143 -0.29 -3.05 7.95
C LEU A 143 -0.45 -4.03 9.13
N SER A 144 -1.50 -4.87 9.11
CA SER A 144 -1.72 -5.88 10.15
C SER A 144 -0.59 -6.91 10.23
N ASP A 145 0.09 -7.18 9.12
CA ASP A 145 1.24 -8.08 9.06
C ASP A 145 2.48 -7.50 9.76
N PHE A 146 2.49 -6.19 10.02
CA PHE A 146 3.60 -5.48 10.68
C PHE A 146 3.32 -5.12 12.15
N LEU A 147 2.25 -5.65 12.73
CA LEU A 147 1.97 -5.45 14.15
C LEU A 147 3.16 -5.97 14.99
N GLN A 148 3.62 -5.17 15.95
CA GLN A 148 4.83 -5.39 16.76
C GLN A 148 6.16 -5.24 15.98
N SER A 149 6.11 -4.79 14.73
CA SER A 149 7.31 -4.47 13.96
C SER A 149 7.79 -3.04 14.20
N SER A 150 9.08 -2.82 14.04
CA SER A 150 9.64 -1.48 14.07
C SER A 150 9.21 -0.68 12.84
N LEU A 151 9.04 0.64 12.98
CA LEU A 151 8.77 1.52 11.85
C LEU A 151 9.81 1.36 10.72
N LYS A 152 11.06 1.01 11.05
CA LYS A 152 12.12 0.71 10.07
C LYS A 152 11.86 -0.54 9.25
N ASP A 153 11.12 -1.51 9.78
CA ASP A 153 10.78 -2.76 9.09
C ASP A 153 9.57 -2.56 8.17
N ILE A 154 8.79 -1.49 8.41
CA ILE A 154 7.61 -1.14 7.61
C ILE A 154 8.00 -0.25 6.42
N ILE A 155 9.00 0.62 6.60
CA ILE A 155 9.53 1.58 5.62
C ILE A 155 10.84 1.08 5.04
#